data_e6de7a951e9d7f833106b489cc67cc35
#
_entry.id   e6de7a951e9d7f833106b489cc67cc35
#
_cell.length_a   1.000
_cell.length_b   1.000
_cell.length_c   1.000
_cell.angle_alpha   90.00
_cell.angle_beta   90.00
_cell.angle_gamma   90.00
#
_symmetry.space_group_name_H-M   'P 1'
#
loop_
_entity.id
_entity.type
_entity.pdbx_description
1 polymer ?
#
loop_
_entity_poly.entity_id
_entity_poly.type
_entity_poly.pdbx_seq_one_letter_code
_entity_poly.pdbx_strand_id
1 'polypeptide(L)'
;AEKSDWVERKLEVSEQKRQAIAAQEERGERLDNGSLILVQGRQMSLALREGTQMSVAEESGQLIVRGPDAMRGEPEQLRALIEQWLYARAVEELHFCVNVYKQKVGASPSIIQIKDYRARWGSCKPDGSIQLNWRLIHAPIHIMDYVVVHELCHLLEMNHSRRFWSEVERVDSQYRMKRQWLKDNGWRLTL
;
A
#
# COMPACT_ATOMS: atom_id res chain seq x y z
N ALA A 1 -27.22 -0.61 -23.51
CA ALA A 1 -26.58 -1.78 -22.89
C ALA A 1 -25.26 -1.41 -22.21
N GLU A 2 -24.21 -0.95 -22.91
CA GLU A 2 -22.87 -0.68 -22.31
C GLU A 2 -22.85 0.36 -21.18
N LYS A 3 -23.71 1.39 -21.24
CA LYS A 3 -23.76 2.45 -20.21
C LYS A 3 -24.49 1.99 -18.95
N SER A 4 -25.44 1.06 -19.08
CA SER A 4 -26.16 0.41 -17.97
C SER A 4 -25.22 -0.51 -17.19
N ASP A 5 -24.50 -1.39 -17.90
CA ASP A 5 -23.57 -2.36 -17.32
C ASP A 5 -22.37 -1.68 -16.60
N TRP A 6 -21.99 -0.49 -17.07
CA TRP A 6 -20.95 0.32 -16.42
C TRP A 6 -21.46 0.95 -15.11
N VAL A 7 -22.70 1.46 -15.11
CA VAL A 7 -23.33 2.04 -13.92
C VAL A 7 -23.56 0.96 -12.86
N GLU A 8 -24.07 -0.19 -13.25
CA GLU A 8 -24.30 -1.33 -12.35
C GLU A 8 -22.99 -1.79 -11.69
N ARG A 9 -21.92 -1.99 -12.46
CA ARG A 9 -20.59 -2.32 -11.91
C ARG A 9 -20.07 -1.27 -10.94
N LYS A 10 -20.28 0.01 -11.21
CA LYS A 10 -19.88 1.08 -10.28
C LYS A 10 -20.72 1.10 -9.00
N LEU A 11 -22.01 0.80 -9.09
CA LEU A 11 -22.88 0.67 -7.93
C LEU A 11 -22.49 -0.53 -7.07
N GLU A 12 -22.24 -1.69 -7.68
CA GLU A 12 -21.77 -2.90 -6.98
C GLU A 12 -20.44 -2.67 -6.25
N VAL A 13 -19.44 -2.05 -6.92
CA VAL A 13 -18.16 -1.70 -6.29
C VAL A 13 -18.34 -0.69 -5.16
N SER A 14 -19.25 0.28 -5.31
CA SER A 14 -19.57 1.26 -4.27
C SER A 14 -20.27 0.61 -3.07
N GLU A 15 -21.12 -0.34 -3.31
CA GLU A 15 -21.89 -1.06 -2.28
C GLU A 15 -20.99 -2.06 -1.53
N GLN A 16 -20.15 -2.81 -2.24
CA GLN A 16 -19.12 -3.66 -1.64
C GLN A 16 -18.16 -2.84 -0.78
N LYS A 17 -17.77 -1.66 -1.24
CA LYS A 17 -16.94 -0.72 -0.48
C LYS A 17 -17.63 -0.27 0.81
N ARG A 18 -18.92 0.12 0.75
CA ARG A 18 -19.69 0.52 1.94
C ARG A 18 -19.84 -0.62 2.93
N GLN A 19 -20.19 -1.82 2.45
CA GLN A 19 -20.34 -3.01 3.29
C GLN A 19 -19.01 -3.42 3.94
N ALA A 20 -17.90 -3.34 3.21
CA ALA A 20 -16.59 -3.66 3.77
C ALA A 20 -16.12 -2.64 4.80
N ILE A 21 -16.37 -1.32 4.59
CA ILE A 21 -16.09 -0.28 5.57
C ILE A 21 -16.96 -0.48 6.82
N ALA A 22 -18.26 -0.71 6.66
CA ALA A 22 -19.17 -0.97 7.78
C ALA A 22 -18.80 -2.25 8.53
N ALA A 23 -18.43 -3.33 7.83
CA ALA A 23 -17.97 -4.57 8.46
C ALA A 23 -16.61 -4.42 9.17
N GLN A 24 -15.79 -3.48 8.72
CA GLN A 24 -14.51 -3.14 9.36
C GLN A 24 -14.75 -2.27 10.61
N GLU A 25 -15.71 -1.35 10.56
CA GLU A 25 -16.16 -0.56 11.69
C GLU A 25 -16.90 -1.42 12.75
N GLU A 26 -17.76 -2.36 12.34
CA GLU A 26 -18.46 -3.30 13.25
C GLU A 26 -17.53 -4.33 13.90
N ARG A 27 -16.52 -4.82 13.21
CA ARG A 27 -15.51 -5.72 13.81
C ARG A 27 -14.64 -5.01 14.82
N GLY A 28 -14.79 -3.67 14.96
CA GLY A 28 -14.06 -2.85 15.92
C GLY A 28 -12.60 -3.24 15.91
N GLU A 29 -11.95 -3.12 14.78
CA GLU A 29 -10.50 -3.17 14.55
C GLU A 29 -9.64 -4.01 15.53
N ARG A 30 -10.25 -5.01 16.21
CA ARG A 30 -9.52 -5.81 17.18
C ARG A 30 -8.68 -6.84 16.46
N LEU A 31 -7.39 -6.61 16.45
CA LEU A 31 -6.41 -7.57 15.94
C LEU A 31 -6.23 -8.67 16.98
N ASP A 32 -6.63 -9.88 16.61
CA ASP A 32 -6.51 -11.07 17.43
C ASP A 32 -5.70 -12.17 16.72
N ASN A 33 -5.39 -13.21 17.44
CA ASN A 33 -4.73 -14.39 16.88
C ASN A 33 -5.57 -14.96 15.72
N GLY A 34 -4.97 -15.12 14.55
CA GLY A 34 -5.65 -15.52 13.32
C GLY A 34 -6.18 -14.38 12.45
N SER A 35 -6.14 -13.11 12.91
CA SER A 35 -6.47 -11.95 12.06
C SER A 35 -5.64 -11.96 10.79
N LEU A 36 -6.26 -11.61 9.65
CA LEU A 36 -5.57 -11.55 8.37
C LEU A 36 -5.07 -10.14 8.10
N ILE A 37 -3.77 -10.02 7.88
CA ILE A 37 -3.08 -8.77 7.55
C ILE A 37 -2.57 -8.87 6.12
N LEU A 38 -2.85 -7.85 5.32
CA LEU A 38 -2.43 -7.79 3.93
C LEU A 38 -1.02 -7.19 3.86
N VAL A 39 -0.06 -7.96 3.34
CA VAL A 39 1.32 -7.54 3.14
C VAL A 39 1.76 -7.90 1.72
N GLN A 40 2.16 -6.92 0.93
CA GLN A 40 2.57 -7.11 -0.48
C GLN A 40 1.55 -7.91 -1.32
N GLY A 41 0.25 -7.67 -1.07
CA GLY A 41 -0.85 -8.35 -1.75
C GLY A 41 -1.12 -9.78 -1.26
N ARG A 42 -0.39 -10.29 -0.26
CA ARG A 42 -0.57 -11.60 0.35
C ARG A 42 -1.26 -11.45 1.71
N GLN A 43 -2.21 -12.31 2.00
CA GLN A 43 -2.81 -12.40 3.32
C GLN A 43 -1.91 -13.22 4.25
N MET A 44 -1.50 -12.60 5.35
CA MET A 44 -0.71 -13.23 6.40
C MET A 44 -1.56 -13.35 7.66
N SER A 45 -1.61 -14.54 8.27
CA SER A 45 -2.30 -14.71 9.54
C SER A 45 -1.44 -14.18 10.69
N LEU A 46 -2.06 -13.39 11.57
CA LEU A 46 -1.43 -12.92 12.81
C LEU A 46 -1.31 -14.06 13.81
N ALA A 47 -0.15 -14.24 14.39
CA ALA A 47 0.08 -15.18 15.50
C ALA A 47 0.68 -14.43 16.71
N LEU A 48 -0.06 -14.43 17.81
CA LEU A 48 0.38 -13.85 19.07
C LEU A 48 1.10 -14.92 19.90
N ARG A 49 2.34 -14.65 20.29
CA ARG A 49 3.19 -15.56 21.04
C ARG A 49 3.72 -14.89 22.30
N GLU A 50 3.90 -15.66 23.34
CA GLU A 50 4.58 -15.18 24.54
C GLU A 50 6.05 -14.90 24.26
N GLY A 51 6.57 -13.84 24.88
CA GLY A 51 7.96 -13.42 24.77
C GLY A 51 8.28 -12.37 25.82
N THR A 52 9.56 -12.29 26.19
CA THR A 52 10.05 -11.30 27.15
C THR A 52 10.22 -9.91 26.55
N GLN A 53 10.39 -9.84 25.23
CA GLN A 53 10.56 -8.60 24.48
C GLN A 53 9.53 -8.49 23.37
N MET A 54 9.12 -7.24 23.11
CA MET A 54 8.21 -6.92 22.03
C MET A 54 8.92 -7.05 20.69
N SER A 55 8.36 -7.86 19.80
CA SER A 55 8.89 -8.00 18.44
C SER A 55 7.79 -8.41 17.46
N VAL A 56 7.98 -7.99 16.20
CA VAL A 56 7.16 -8.43 15.07
C VAL A 56 8.07 -9.00 14.02
N ALA A 57 7.75 -10.17 13.50
CA ALA A 57 8.51 -10.82 12.44
C ALA A 57 7.59 -11.60 11.49
N GLU A 58 7.99 -11.69 10.23
CA GLU A 58 7.41 -12.62 9.26
C GLU A 58 8.12 -13.95 9.38
N GLU A 59 7.39 -15.01 9.70
CA GLU A 59 7.90 -16.37 9.81
C GLU A 59 6.91 -17.35 9.15
N SER A 60 7.39 -18.13 8.22
CA SER A 60 6.60 -19.18 7.53
C SER A 60 5.24 -18.69 6.99
N GLY A 61 5.18 -17.45 6.47
CA GLY A 61 3.97 -16.86 5.93
C GLY A 61 2.97 -16.34 6.96
N GLN A 62 3.37 -16.26 8.22
CA GLN A 62 2.61 -15.65 9.30
C GLN A 62 3.29 -14.37 9.80
N LEU A 63 2.51 -13.44 10.30
CA LEU A 63 3.02 -12.30 11.05
C LEU A 63 3.00 -12.65 12.53
N ILE A 64 4.17 -12.89 13.10
CA ILE A 64 4.31 -13.30 14.51
C ILE A 64 4.62 -12.07 15.36
N VAL A 65 3.76 -11.78 16.31
CA VAL A 65 3.99 -10.78 17.36
C VAL A 65 4.34 -11.52 18.65
N ARG A 66 5.52 -11.22 19.19
CA ARG A 66 5.96 -11.70 20.50
C ARG A 66 5.88 -10.56 21.51
N GLY A 67 5.47 -10.88 22.74
CA GLY A 67 5.43 -9.93 23.84
C GLY A 67 4.91 -10.55 25.13
N PRO A 68 4.93 -9.80 26.25
CA PRO A 68 4.33 -10.22 27.50
C PRO A 68 2.84 -10.53 27.35
N ASP A 69 2.30 -11.41 28.17
CA ASP A 69 0.89 -11.83 28.14
C ASP A 69 -0.11 -10.66 28.32
N ALA A 70 0.34 -9.59 29.00
CA ALA A 70 -0.41 -8.36 29.17
C ALA A 70 -0.84 -7.68 27.85
N MET A 71 -0.15 -7.93 26.71
CA MET A 71 -0.53 -7.40 25.40
C MET A 71 -1.86 -7.94 24.86
N ARG A 72 -2.33 -9.08 25.32
CA ARG A 72 -3.60 -9.66 24.87
C ARG A 72 -4.82 -8.81 25.25
N GLY A 73 -4.63 -7.86 26.18
CA GLY A 73 -5.65 -6.89 26.61
C GLY A 73 -5.51 -5.48 26.00
N GLU A 74 -4.49 -5.21 25.19
CA GLU A 74 -4.13 -3.88 24.72
C GLU A 74 -4.20 -3.78 23.19
N PRO A 75 -5.40 -3.76 22.56
CA PRO A 75 -5.56 -3.81 21.10
C PRO A 75 -4.89 -2.65 20.37
N GLU A 76 -4.86 -1.47 20.96
CA GLU A 76 -4.23 -0.29 20.38
C GLU A 76 -2.70 -0.41 20.33
N GLN A 77 -2.09 -0.96 21.39
CA GLN A 77 -0.64 -1.19 21.41
C GLN A 77 -0.24 -2.27 20.40
N LEU A 78 -1.03 -3.33 20.27
CA LEU A 78 -0.81 -4.36 19.27
C LEU A 78 -0.90 -3.78 17.85
N ARG A 79 -1.91 -2.96 17.59
CA ARG A 79 -2.07 -2.27 16.31
C ARG A 79 -0.87 -1.38 16.02
N ALA A 80 -0.49 -0.51 16.95
CA ALA A 80 0.64 0.41 16.79
C ALA A 80 1.95 -0.33 16.50
N LEU A 81 2.19 -1.47 17.16
CA LEU A 81 3.37 -2.30 16.94
C LEU A 81 3.39 -2.91 15.53
N ILE A 82 2.25 -3.41 15.07
CA ILE A 82 2.11 -3.96 13.70
C ILE A 82 2.26 -2.84 12.66
N GLU A 83 1.63 -1.67 12.87
CA GLU A 83 1.78 -0.52 11.98
C GLU A 83 3.23 -0.03 11.90
N GLN A 84 3.94 -0.01 13.01
CA GLN A 84 5.37 0.33 13.03
C GLN A 84 6.20 -0.64 12.20
N TRP A 85 5.95 -1.94 12.32
CA TRP A 85 6.63 -2.96 11.53
C TRP A 85 6.30 -2.81 10.03
N LEU A 86 5.02 -2.62 9.69
CA LEU A 86 4.56 -2.40 8.31
C LEU A 86 5.19 -1.14 7.71
N TYR A 87 5.26 -0.07 8.49
CA TYR A 87 5.89 1.18 8.06
C TYR A 87 7.39 1.00 7.79
N ALA A 88 8.11 0.33 8.69
CA ALA A 88 9.54 0.04 8.48
C ALA A 88 9.75 -0.80 7.21
N ARG A 89 8.91 -1.82 7.00
CA ARG A 89 8.93 -2.65 5.80
C ARG A 89 8.61 -1.84 4.54
N ALA A 90 7.63 -0.94 4.61
CA ALA A 90 7.28 -0.04 3.51
C ALA A 90 8.45 0.88 3.13
N VAL A 91 9.17 1.42 4.11
CA VAL A 91 10.36 2.25 3.87
C VAL A 91 11.41 1.47 3.07
N GLU A 92 11.75 0.26 3.51
CA GLU A 92 12.74 -0.60 2.83
C GLU A 92 12.32 -0.90 1.38
N GLU A 93 11.10 -1.41 1.20
CA GLU A 93 10.60 -1.84 -0.10
C GLU A 93 10.45 -0.67 -1.09
N LEU A 94 9.90 0.48 -0.64
CA LEU A 94 9.73 1.64 -1.51
C LEU A 94 11.07 2.26 -1.92
N HIS A 95 12.05 2.31 -1.02
CA HIS A 95 13.40 2.74 -1.37
C HIS A 95 14.06 1.76 -2.36
N PHE A 96 13.90 0.47 -2.15
CA PHE A 96 14.37 -0.55 -3.09
C PHE A 96 13.73 -0.36 -4.48
N CYS A 97 12.41 -0.22 -4.56
CA CYS A 97 11.69 0.02 -5.81
C CYS A 97 12.19 1.29 -6.51
N VAL A 98 12.34 2.41 -5.81
CA VAL A 98 12.88 3.63 -6.40
C VAL A 98 14.29 3.39 -6.96
N ASN A 99 15.14 2.68 -6.25
CA ASN A 99 16.50 2.38 -6.73
C ASN A 99 16.50 1.51 -8.01
N VAL A 100 15.55 0.57 -8.12
CA VAL A 100 15.38 -0.26 -9.32
C VAL A 100 14.88 0.57 -10.51
N TYR A 101 13.86 1.43 -10.28
CA TYR A 101 13.16 2.09 -11.37
C TYR A 101 13.76 3.42 -11.81
N LYS A 102 14.52 4.14 -10.96
CA LYS A 102 15.15 5.41 -11.33
C LYS A 102 16.06 5.30 -12.57
N GLN A 103 16.76 4.18 -12.73
CA GLN A 103 17.60 3.94 -13.91
C GLN A 103 16.76 3.66 -15.16
N LYS A 104 15.67 2.89 -15.03
CA LYS A 104 14.76 2.58 -16.14
C LYS A 104 13.99 3.82 -16.62
N VAL A 105 13.61 4.69 -15.70
CA VAL A 105 12.97 5.98 -16.02
C VAL A 105 14.00 6.96 -16.59
N GLY A 106 15.25 6.91 -16.13
CA GLY A 106 16.31 7.86 -16.50
C GLY A 106 16.27 9.15 -15.68
N ALA A 107 15.62 9.13 -14.50
CA ALA A 107 15.55 10.27 -13.59
C ALA A 107 15.69 9.82 -12.13
N SER A 108 16.33 10.64 -11.31
CA SER A 108 16.55 10.36 -9.90
C SER A 108 15.94 11.46 -9.04
N PRO A 109 15.15 11.10 -8.01
CA PRO A 109 14.59 12.09 -7.11
C PRO A 109 15.68 12.73 -6.24
N SER A 110 15.49 14.01 -5.89
CA SER A 110 16.36 14.72 -4.95
C SER A 110 16.23 14.16 -3.52
N ILE A 111 15.00 13.86 -3.12
CA ILE A 111 14.65 13.29 -1.81
C ILE A 111 13.50 12.31 -1.99
N ILE A 112 13.52 11.22 -1.20
CA ILE A 112 12.42 10.27 -1.07
C ILE A 112 11.84 10.41 0.34
N GLN A 113 10.54 10.64 0.45
CA GLN A 113 9.85 10.72 1.72
C GLN A 113 8.71 9.70 1.76
N ILE A 114 8.67 8.88 2.80
CA ILE A 114 7.55 7.99 3.06
C ILE A 114 6.59 8.72 4.00
N LYS A 115 5.32 8.79 3.61
CA LYS A 115 4.27 9.56 4.28
C LYS A 115 3.05 8.72 4.56
N ASP A 116 2.22 9.20 5.48
CA ASP A 116 0.88 8.68 5.70
C ASP A 116 -0.14 9.63 5.03
N TYR A 117 -0.70 9.20 3.91
CA TYR A 117 -1.70 9.95 3.17
C TYR A 117 -3.05 9.24 3.17
N ARG A 118 -4.13 10.00 3.35
CA ARG A 118 -5.49 9.47 3.26
C ARG A 118 -6.03 9.42 1.82
N ALA A 119 -5.57 10.33 0.95
CA ALA A 119 -6.20 10.57 -0.36
C ALA A 119 -5.30 10.38 -1.57
N ARG A 120 -4.03 10.01 -1.39
CA ARG A 120 -3.07 9.84 -2.49
C ARG A 120 -2.07 8.73 -2.19
N TRP A 121 -1.53 8.14 -3.24
CA TRP A 121 -0.52 7.09 -3.16
C TRP A 121 0.90 7.63 -3.27
N GLY A 122 1.06 8.74 -3.96
CA GLY A 122 2.32 9.44 -4.08
C GLY A 122 2.14 10.87 -4.54
N SER A 123 3.23 11.61 -4.61
CA SER A 123 3.34 12.92 -5.25
C SER A 123 4.79 13.25 -5.57
N CYS A 124 5.01 13.93 -6.70
CA CYS A 124 6.27 14.55 -7.04
C CYS A 124 6.15 16.08 -6.91
N LYS A 125 7.19 16.72 -6.36
CA LYS A 125 7.24 18.18 -6.22
C LYS A 125 8.17 18.80 -7.25
N PRO A 126 8.03 20.12 -7.54
CA PRO A 126 8.91 20.83 -8.48
C PRO A 126 10.40 20.83 -8.07
N ASP A 127 10.71 20.63 -6.81
CA ASP A 127 12.10 20.52 -6.30
C ASP A 127 12.73 19.15 -6.58
N GLY A 128 12.00 18.25 -7.26
CA GLY A 128 12.44 16.90 -7.58
C GLY A 128 12.28 15.91 -6.42
N SER A 129 11.69 16.31 -5.28
CA SER A 129 11.37 15.37 -4.21
C SER A 129 10.13 14.56 -4.53
N ILE A 130 10.17 13.25 -4.23
CA ILE A 130 9.01 12.36 -4.31
C ILE A 130 8.54 11.94 -2.92
N GLN A 131 7.24 11.79 -2.79
CA GLN A 131 6.59 11.33 -1.57
C GLN A 131 5.76 10.11 -1.92
N LEU A 132 5.86 9.04 -1.11
CA LEU A 132 5.16 7.78 -1.32
C LEU A 132 4.40 7.41 -0.05
N ASN A 133 3.20 6.86 -0.23
CA ASN A 133 2.37 6.42 0.89
C ASN A 133 2.84 5.06 1.40
N TRP A 134 3.11 4.95 2.71
CA TRP A 134 3.53 3.70 3.32
C TRP A 134 2.49 2.57 3.17
N ARG A 135 1.20 2.92 3.07
CA ARG A 135 0.12 1.93 2.87
C ARG A 135 0.22 1.15 1.57
N LEU A 136 1.11 1.55 0.65
CA LEU A 136 1.45 0.76 -0.53
C LEU A 136 2.03 -0.61 -0.18
N ILE A 137 2.52 -0.81 1.06
CA ILE A 137 2.97 -2.12 1.54
C ILE A 137 1.87 -3.18 1.51
N HIS A 138 0.60 -2.76 1.62
CA HIS A 138 -0.53 -3.67 1.51
C HIS A 138 -0.83 -4.09 0.06
N ALA A 139 -0.40 -3.29 -0.93
CA ALA A 139 -0.64 -3.56 -2.34
C ALA A 139 0.23 -4.71 -2.86
N PRO A 140 -0.21 -5.45 -3.89
CA PRO A 140 0.69 -6.31 -4.66
C PRO A 140 1.92 -5.55 -5.14
N ILE A 141 3.08 -6.20 -5.16
CA ILE A 141 4.37 -5.58 -5.51
C ILE A 141 4.29 -4.83 -6.84
N HIS A 142 3.71 -5.43 -7.87
CA HIS A 142 3.58 -4.80 -9.19
C HIS A 142 2.72 -3.52 -9.19
N ILE A 143 1.82 -3.36 -8.21
CA ILE A 143 1.02 -2.14 -8.03
C ILE A 143 1.85 -1.06 -7.34
N MET A 144 2.65 -1.43 -6.33
CA MET A 144 3.62 -0.55 -5.69
C MET A 144 4.65 -0.05 -6.71
N ASP A 145 5.19 -0.94 -7.54
CA ASP A 145 6.09 -0.61 -8.65
C ASP A 145 5.49 0.44 -9.59
N TYR A 146 4.22 0.26 -9.98
CA TYR A 146 3.52 1.21 -10.84
C TYR A 146 3.45 2.62 -10.22
N VAL A 147 3.14 2.72 -8.93
CA VAL A 147 3.09 4.03 -8.26
C VAL A 147 4.47 4.67 -8.24
N VAL A 148 5.51 3.91 -7.93
CA VAL A 148 6.90 4.40 -7.95
C VAL A 148 7.31 4.88 -9.35
N VAL A 149 7.01 4.12 -10.39
CA VAL A 149 7.26 4.53 -11.80
C VAL A 149 6.50 5.81 -12.13
N HIS A 150 5.23 5.92 -11.72
CA HIS A 150 4.40 7.10 -11.93
C HIS A 150 5.04 8.36 -11.31
N GLU A 151 5.45 8.30 -10.05
CA GLU A 151 6.07 9.43 -9.37
C GLU A 151 7.46 9.79 -9.95
N LEU A 152 8.23 8.78 -10.36
CA LEU A 152 9.52 9.02 -11.03
C LEU A 152 9.34 9.66 -12.41
N CYS A 153 8.31 9.29 -13.18
CA CYS A 153 8.02 9.91 -14.47
C CYS A 153 7.63 11.39 -14.34
N HIS A 154 7.10 11.82 -13.19
CA HIS A 154 6.87 13.23 -12.92
C HIS A 154 8.14 14.07 -12.84
N LEU A 155 9.31 13.47 -12.58
CA LEU A 155 10.60 14.17 -12.68
C LEU A 155 10.93 14.58 -14.12
N LEU A 156 10.36 13.90 -15.12
CA LEU A 156 10.54 14.20 -16.54
C LEU A 156 9.42 15.09 -17.09
N GLU A 157 8.20 14.88 -16.61
CA GLU A 157 6.99 15.56 -17.10
C GLU A 157 5.99 15.75 -15.93
N MET A 158 5.87 16.97 -15.43
CA MET A 158 5.05 17.28 -14.25
C MET A 158 3.54 17.08 -14.47
N ASN A 159 3.08 17.20 -15.70
CA ASN A 159 1.67 17.10 -16.05
C ASN A 159 1.36 15.72 -16.65
N HIS A 160 0.14 15.20 -16.42
CA HIS A 160 -0.33 13.96 -17.02
C HIS A 160 -0.66 14.11 -18.52
N SER A 161 0.27 14.69 -19.29
CA SER A 161 0.20 14.88 -20.74
C SER A 161 0.35 13.54 -21.49
N ARG A 162 0.23 13.58 -22.83
CA ARG A 162 0.58 12.42 -23.66
C ARG A 162 2.03 11.96 -23.43
N ARG A 163 2.94 12.92 -23.28
CA ARG A 163 4.35 12.66 -23.06
C ARG A 163 4.57 11.94 -21.74
N PHE A 164 3.91 12.38 -20.66
CA PHE A 164 3.95 11.69 -19.38
C PHE A 164 3.53 10.21 -19.49
N TRP A 165 2.36 9.96 -20.09
CA TRP A 165 1.87 8.59 -20.23
C TRP A 165 2.73 7.74 -21.17
N SER A 166 3.39 8.33 -22.15
CA SER A 166 4.37 7.65 -23.00
C SER A 166 5.60 7.19 -22.20
N GLU A 167 6.10 8.03 -21.28
CA GLU A 167 7.20 7.65 -20.38
C GLU A 167 6.80 6.54 -19.41
N VAL A 168 5.60 6.62 -18.81
CA VAL A 168 5.09 5.55 -17.96
C VAL A 168 4.94 4.24 -18.75
N GLU A 169 4.37 4.27 -19.96
CA GLU A 169 4.16 3.09 -20.81
C GLU A 169 5.48 2.46 -21.28
N ARG A 170 6.50 3.26 -21.51
CA ARG A 170 7.85 2.79 -21.86
C ARG A 170 8.46 1.93 -20.76
N VAL A 171 8.23 2.26 -19.50
CA VAL A 171 8.81 1.56 -18.33
C VAL A 171 7.86 0.45 -17.83
N ASP A 172 6.55 0.69 -17.87
CA ASP A 172 5.52 -0.23 -17.41
C ASP A 172 4.37 -0.28 -18.43
N SER A 173 4.47 -1.19 -19.39
CA SER A 173 3.46 -1.37 -20.45
C SER A 173 2.07 -1.76 -19.92
N GLN A 174 1.99 -2.29 -18.70
CA GLN A 174 0.75 -2.72 -18.06
C GLN A 174 0.13 -1.64 -17.16
N TYR A 175 0.63 -0.40 -17.17
CA TYR A 175 0.22 0.65 -16.25
C TYR A 175 -1.28 0.91 -16.22
N ARG A 176 -2.01 0.73 -17.36
CA ARG A 176 -3.46 0.97 -17.42
C ARG A 176 -4.24 0.01 -16.53
N MET A 177 -3.86 -1.27 -16.52
CA MET A 177 -4.48 -2.29 -15.64
C MET A 177 -4.13 -2.03 -14.17
N LYS A 178 -2.89 -1.67 -13.87
CA LYS A 178 -2.43 -1.39 -12.51
C LYS A 178 -3.11 -0.12 -11.94
N ARG A 179 -3.24 0.91 -12.76
CA ARG A 179 -3.99 2.12 -12.42
C ARG A 179 -5.46 1.82 -12.14
N GLN A 180 -6.08 0.97 -12.96
CA GLN A 180 -7.47 0.56 -12.74
C GLN A 180 -7.59 -0.26 -11.45
N TRP A 181 -6.68 -1.19 -11.21
CA TRP A 181 -6.64 -1.98 -9.98
C TRP A 181 -6.60 -1.08 -8.73
N LEU A 182 -5.75 -0.05 -8.72
CA LEU A 182 -5.65 0.91 -7.61
C LEU A 182 -6.95 1.69 -7.38
N LYS A 183 -7.66 2.05 -8.43
CA LYS A 183 -8.98 2.69 -8.31
C LYS A 183 -10.01 1.78 -7.65
N ASP A 184 -9.98 0.50 -8.00
CA ASP A 184 -10.98 -0.47 -7.57
C ASP A 184 -10.66 -1.05 -6.18
N ASN A 185 -9.39 -1.16 -5.82
CA ASN A 185 -8.92 -1.85 -4.63
C ASN A 185 -8.19 -0.96 -3.60
N GLY A 186 -7.82 0.27 -3.96
CA GLY A 186 -7.00 1.13 -3.10
C GLY A 186 -7.61 1.37 -1.71
N TRP A 187 -8.92 1.39 -1.61
CA TRP A 187 -9.63 1.54 -0.34
C TRP A 187 -9.39 0.39 0.67
N ARG A 188 -8.91 -0.78 0.18
CA ARG A 188 -8.59 -1.96 1.01
C ARG A 188 -7.17 -1.92 1.58
N LEU A 189 -6.34 -0.98 1.15
CA LEU A 189 -4.94 -0.87 1.54
C LEU A 189 -4.82 -0.17 2.90
N THR A 190 -5.30 -0.82 3.92
CA THR A 190 -5.29 -0.36 5.31
C THR A 190 -5.16 -1.56 6.26
N LEU A 191 -4.71 -1.30 7.46
CA LEU A 191 -4.66 -2.28 8.55
C LEU A 191 -5.98 -2.28 9.28
#